data_fba06eeae373713ada8bb29d692b58f3
#
_entry.id   fba06eeae373713ada8bb29d692b58f3
#
_cell.length_a   1.000
_cell.length_b   1.000
_cell.length_c   1.000
_cell.angle_alpha   90.00
_cell.angle_beta   90.00
_cell.angle_gamma   90.00
#
_symmetry.space_group_name_H-M   'P 1'
#
loop_
_entity.id
_entity.type
_entity.pdbx_description
1 polymer ?
#
loop_
_entity_poly.entity_id
_entity_poly.type
_entity_poly.pdbx_seq_one_letter_code
_entity_poly.pdbx_strand_id
1 'polypeptide(L)'
;GGESMAALTKLTTNINLEMSGDTKRYLVSAKQGDKATRFIVARLLNNGEPYTIPTGARAVINITKPDGKHVYNTCSYSGSDVTVELTNQALAASGTAYCDIEIRTSDDSQVITSASFTMEIEPSQRNDNAILSANEFTELENRVKGHIESIDSTNEAVKKAEQARVTAENARVKAEQARATAENNRQQNENTRIQQEQQRQQDTSQAVKNTNDATDESKR
;
A
#
# COMPACT_ATOMS: atom_id res chain seq x y z
N GLY A 1 22.38 -33.33 -16.44
CA GLY A 1 22.21 -32.57 -17.66
C GLY A 1 20.77 -32.15 -17.78
N GLY A 2 20.42 -30.88 -17.39
CA GLY A 2 19.10 -30.35 -17.65
C GLY A 2 19.03 -29.88 -19.09
N GLU A 3 18.19 -30.53 -19.90
CA GLU A 3 17.87 -30.03 -21.24
C GLU A 3 17.18 -28.67 -21.09
N SER A 4 17.86 -27.62 -21.57
CA SER A 4 17.24 -26.32 -21.76
C SER A 4 16.15 -26.44 -22.81
N MET A 5 14.88 -26.35 -22.44
CA MET A 5 13.79 -26.33 -23.42
C MET A 5 13.99 -25.14 -24.36
N ALA A 6 14.04 -25.39 -25.67
CA ALA A 6 14.17 -24.33 -26.67
C ALA A 6 12.97 -23.42 -26.63
N ALA A 7 13.21 -22.13 -26.31
CA ALA A 7 12.17 -21.11 -26.37
C ALA A 7 11.87 -20.70 -27.83
N LEU A 8 10.60 -20.51 -28.16
CA LEU A 8 10.19 -20.02 -29.47
C LEU A 8 10.59 -18.53 -29.63
N THR A 9 10.92 -18.13 -30.85
CA THR A 9 11.19 -16.74 -31.17
C THR A 9 9.91 -15.90 -31.00
N LYS A 10 10.02 -14.77 -30.30
CA LYS A 10 8.94 -13.80 -30.16
C LYS A 10 8.70 -13.08 -31.50
N LEU A 11 7.45 -13.01 -31.90
CA LEU A 11 7.02 -12.26 -33.07
C LEU A 11 6.52 -10.88 -32.64
N THR A 12 7.16 -9.83 -33.10
CA THR A 12 6.85 -8.45 -32.70
C THR A 12 6.37 -7.63 -33.88
N THR A 13 5.25 -6.97 -33.73
CA THR A 13 4.73 -5.96 -34.67
C THR A 13 4.99 -4.58 -34.11
N ASN A 14 5.67 -3.73 -34.89
CA ASN A 14 5.95 -2.34 -34.50
C ASN A 14 4.89 -1.41 -35.11
N ILE A 15 4.31 -0.54 -34.29
CA ILE A 15 3.35 0.49 -34.71
C ILE A 15 3.71 1.84 -34.08
N ASN A 16 3.27 2.93 -34.69
CA ASN A 16 3.36 4.27 -34.13
C ASN A 16 1.95 4.77 -33.80
N LEU A 17 1.73 5.18 -32.55
CA LEU A 17 0.42 5.66 -32.10
C LEU A 17 0.53 7.12 -31.67
N GLU A 18 -0.33 7.96 -32.25
CA GLU A 18 -0.40 9.38 -31.92
C GLU A 18 -1.25 9.59 -30.65
N MET A 19 -0.75 10.37 -29.68
CA MET A 19 -1.46 10.71 -28.45
C MET A 19 -2.37 11.94 -28.63
N SER A 20 -2.12 12.76 -29.63
CA SER A 20 -2.87 14.00 -29.93
C SER A 20 -4.12 13.78 -30.80
N GLY A 21 -4.44 12.53 -31.18
CA GLY A 21 -5.67 12.21 -31.91
C GLY A 21 -5.46 12.16 -33.42
N ASP A 22 -4.47 11.43 -33.91
CA ASP A 22 -4.24 11.19 -35.34
C ASP A 22 -5.34 10.27 -35.93
N THR A 23 -5.59 10.44 -37.21
CA THR A 23 -6.53 9.63 -37.99
C THR A 23 -5.90 8.37 -38.61
N LYS A 24 -4.58 8.22 -38.55
CA LYS A 24 -3.88 7.04 -39.07
C LYS A 24 -4.20 5.80 -38.23
N ARG A 25 -4.87 4.85 -38.88
CA ARG A 25 -5.20 3.56 -38.23
C ARG A 25 -4.20 2.49 -38.61
N TYR A 26 -3.72 1.76 -37.63
CA TYR A 26 -2.90 0.57 -37.85
C TYR A 26 -3.75 -0.68 -37.76
N LEU A 27 -3.44 -1.65 -38.64
CA LEU A 27 -3.98 -2.99 -38.58
C LEU A 27 -2.86 -3.94 -38.15
N VAL A 28 -3.06 -4.61 -37.03
CA VAL A 28 -2.17 -5.66 -36.54
C VAL A 28 -2.80 -7.03 -36.81
N SER A 29 -2.03 -7.97 -37.35
CA SER A 29 -2.52 -9.33 -37.57
C SER A 29 -2.01 -10.26 -36.48
N ALA A 30 -2.90 -11.07 -35.94
CA ALA A 30 -2.59 -12.08 -34.93
C ALA A 30 -3.33 -13.39 -35.25
N LYS A 31 -3.01 -14.46 -34.54
CA LYS A 31 -3.64 -15.75 -34.73
C LYS A 31 -4.18 -16.29 -33.42
N GLN A 32 -5.41 -16.78 -33.44
CA GLN A 32 -6.03 -17.44 -32.31
C GLN A 32 -5.20 -18.64 -31.84
N GLY A 33 -5.01 -18.76 -30.52
CA GLY A 33 -4.27 -19.86 -29.91
C GLY A 33 -2.76 -19.64 -29.75
N ASP A 34 -2.19 -18.52 -30.24
CA ASP A 34 -0.82 -18.14 -29.94
C ASP A 34 -0.72 -17.76 -28.46
N LYS A 35 0.41 -18.14 -27.82
CA LYS A 35 0.62 -17.92 -26.39
C LYS A 35 2.05 -17.48 -26.11
N ALA A 36 2.23 -16.37 -25.43
CA ALA A 36 3.50 -15.82 -25.00
C ALA A 36 4.55 -15.60 -26.11
N THR A 37 4.09 -15.54 -27.37
CA THR A 37 4.96 -15.43 -28.56
C THR A 37 4.66 -14.18 -29.41
N ARG A 38 3.49 -13.55 -29.24
CA ARG A 38 3.12 -12.37 -30.02
C ARG A 38 3.14 -11.11 -29.18
N PHE A 39 3.83 -10.11 -29.70
CA PHE A 39 4.01 -8.82 -29.04
C PHE A 39 3.73 -7.68 -30.02
N ILE A 40 3.23 -6.56 -29.49
CA ILE A 40 3.18 -5.28 -30.18
C ILE A 40 4.16 -4.36 -29.44
N VAL A 41 5.02 -3.67 -30.19
CA VAL A 41 5.77 -2.51 -29.68
C VAL A 41 5.15 -1.26 -30.30
N ALA A 42 4.44 -0.51 -29.48
CA ALA A 42 3.80 0.72 -29.87
C ALA A 42 4.66 1.91 -29.44
N ARG A 43 5.19 2.63 -30.40
CA ARG A 43 5.85 3.91 -30.16
C ARG A 43 4.79 5.00 -30.05
N LEU A 44 4.73 5.64 -28.90
CA LEU A 44 3.83 6.75 -28.63
C LEU A 44 4.42 8.05 -29.17
N LEU A 45 3.61 8.82 -29.86
CA LEU A 45 4.00 10.10 -30.46
C LEU A 45 3.05 11.21 -29.99
N ASN A 46 3.56 12.43 -29.92
CA ASN A 46 2.77 13.63 -29.72
C ASN A 46 3.12 14.63 -30.83
N ASN A 47 2.19 14.86 -31.74
CA ASN A 47 2.40 15.65 -32.95
C ASN A 47 3.62 15.18 -33.78
N GLY A 48 3.77 13.88 -33.94
CA GLY A 48 4.85 13.24 -34.70
C GLY A 48 6.16 13.06 -33.94
N GLU A 49 6.34 13.68 -32.77
CA GLU A 49 7.54 13.55 -31.94
C GLU A 49 7.36 12.47 -30.85
N PRO A 50 8.43 11.77 -30.42
CA PRO A 50 8.31 10.74 -29.38
C PRO A 50 7.73 11.28 -28.07
N TYR A 51 6.64 10.68 -27.60
CA TYR A 51 6.04 10.97 -26.30
C TYR A 51 6.72 10.12 -25.21
N THR A 52 7.61 10.73 -24.46
CA THR A 52 8.30 10.03 -23.35
C THR A 52 7.33 9.82 -22.19
N ILE A 53 7.13 8.56 -21.82
CA ILE A 53 6.26 8.18 -20.69
C ILE A 53 6.96 8.58 -19.38
N PRO A 54 6.30 9.34 -18.49
CA PRO A 54 6.87 9.75 -17.21
C PRO A 54 7.27 8.56 -16.33
N THR A 55 8.36 8.70 -15.59
CA THR A 55 8.79 7.68 -14.63
C THR A 55 7.72 7.47 -13.56
N GLY A 56 7.37 6.22 -13.28
CA GLY A 56 6.32 5.84 -12.32
C GLY A 56 4.90 5.86 -12.89
N ALA A 57 4.71 6.28 -14.15
CA ALA A 57 3.44 6.10 -14.84
C ALA A 57 3.20 4.61 -15.17
N ARG A 58 1.96 4.28 -15.46
CA ARG A 58 1.56 2.93 -15.90
C ARG A 58 1.07 2.99 -17.32
N ALA A 59 1.50 2.03 -18.14
CA ALA A 59 0.98 1.82 -19.50
C ALA A 59 0.03 0.63 -19.48
N VAL A 60 -1.13 0.77 -20.09
CA VAL A 60 -2.19 -0.25 -20.10
C VAL A 60 -2.73 -0.40 -21.51
N ILE A 61 -2.92 -1.64 -21.97
CA ILE A 61 -3.63 -1.94 -23.19
C ILE A 61 -5.11 -2.19 -22.90
N ASN A 62 -5.98 -1.51 -23.63
CA ASN A 62 -7.41 -1.76 -23.68
C ASN A 62 -7.71 -2.51 -24.98
N ILE A 63 -8.38 -3.66 -24.89
CA ILE A 63 -8.83 -4.43 -26.05
C ILE A 63 -10.30 -4.77 -25.91
N THR A 64 -11.10 -4.33 -26.89
CA THR A 64 -12.46 -4.85 -27.04
C THR A 64 -12.41 -5.95 -28.09
N LYS A 65 -12.63 -7.19 -27.65
CA LYS A 65 -12.58 -8.39 -28.50
C LYS A 65 -13.78 -8.49 -29.43
N PRO A 66 -13.71 -9.33 -30.49
CA PRO A 66 -14.81 -9.54 -31.43
C PRO A 66 -16.11 -10.04 -30.78
N ASP A 67 -16.03 -10.75 -29.67
CA ASP A 67 -17.16 -11.28 -28.88
C ASP A 67 -17.69 -10.29 -27.81
N GLY A 68 -17.21 -9.04 -27.80
CA GLY A 68 -17.61 -7.99 -26.89
C GLY A 68 -16.96 -8.07 -25.49
N LYS A 69 -16.08 -9.04 -25.22
CA LYS A 69 -15.35 -9.12 -23.97
C LYS A 69 -14.10 -8.23 -24.00
N HIS A 70 -13.59 -7.90 -22.82
CA HIS A 70 -12.53 -6.89 -22.66
C HIS A 70 -11.28 -7.47 -22.07
N VAL A 71 -10.12 -6.93 -22.50
CA VAL A 71 -8.81 -7.09 -21.89
C VAL A 71 -8.32 -5.72 -21.44
N TYR A 72 -7.84 -5.63 -20.20
CA TYR A 72 -7.31 -4.43 -19.58
C TYR A 72 -6.02 -4.81 -18.83
N ASN A 73 -4.92 -4.83 -19.57
CA ASN A 73 -3.67 -5.41 -19.09
C ASN A 73 -2.55 -4.37 -18.98
N THR A 74 -1.79 -4.46 -17.90
CA THR A 74 -0.57 -3.68 -17.72
C THR A 74 0.48 -4.08 -18.75
N CYS A 75 1.14 -3.08 -19.32
CA CYS A 75 2.22 -3.21 -20.29
C CYS A 75 3.54 -2.71 -19.71
N SER A 76 4.66 -3.30 -20.15
CA SER A 76 5.98 -2.72 -19.92
C SER A 76 6.26 -1.59 -20.92
N TYR A 77 7.09 -0.63 -20.51
CA TYR A 77 7.49 0.46 -21.40
C TYR A 77 8.94 0.87 -21.17
N SER A 78 9.54 1.48 -22.20
CA SER A 78 10.87 2.11 -22.14
C SER A 78 10.88 3.36 -22.99
N GLY A 79 11.08 4.54 -22.41
CA GLY A 79 10.99 5.81 -23.09
C GLY A 79 9.59 6.04 -23.68
N SER A 80 9.49 6.02 -25.01
CA SER A 80 8.23 6.20 -25.76
C SER A 80 7.62 4.88 -26.26
N ASP A 81 8.31 3.75 -26.06
CA ASP A 81 7.91 2.46 -26.60
C ASP A 81 7.18 1.63 -25.54
N VAL A 82 5.94 1.25 -25.81
CA VAL A 82 5.12 0.37 -24.96
C VAL A 82 5.14 -1.03 -25.57
N THR A 83 5.52 -2.03 -24.77
CA THR A 83 5.52 -3.44 -25.16
C THR A 83 4.27 -4.13 -24.62
N VAL A 84 3.42 -4.58 -25.53
CA VAL A 84 2.17 -5.29 -25.25
C VAL A 84 2.37 -6.77 -25.55
N GLU A 85 2.14 -7.65 -24.59
CA GLU A 85 1.99 -9.08 -24.82
C GLU A 85 0.54 -9.38 -25.25
N LEU A 86 0.36 -10.06 -26.37
CA LEU A 86 -0.94 -10.57 -26.78
C LEU A 86 -1.19 -11.89 -26.08
N THR A 87 -1.91 -11.82 -24.97
CA THR A 87 -2.21 -12.98 -24.12
C THR A 87 -3.18 -13.96 -24.80
N ASN A 88 -3.30 -15.16 -24.26
CA ASN A 88 -4.30 -16.11 -24.73
C ASN A 88 -5.71 -15.54 -24.71
N GLN A 89 -6.04 -14.71 -23.70
CA GLN A 89 -7.35 -14.09 -23.59
C GLN A 89 -7.54 -12.98 -24.62
N ALA A 90 -6.49 -12.20 -24.92
CA ALA A 90 -6.53 -11.21 -25.98
C ALA A 90 -6.84 -11.85 -27.35
N LEU A 91 -6.36 -13.08 -27.58
CA LEU A 91 -6.50 -13.81 -28.85
C LEU A 91 -7.57 -14.92 -28.81
N ALA A 92 -8.44 -14.97 -27.79
CA ALA A 92 -9.39 -16.06 -27.60
C ALA A 92 -10.56 -16.04 -28.60
N ALA A 93 -10.94 -14.87 -29.16
CA ALA A 93 -12.03 -14.72 -30.12
C ALA A 93 -11.46 -14.25 -31.47
N SER A 94 -11.77 -14.96 -32.53
CA SER A 94 -11.37 -14.58 -33.91
C SER A 94 -12.23 -13.46 -34.47
N GLY A 95 -11.65 -12.60 -35.33
CA GLY A 95 -12.27 -11.43 -35.95
C GLY A 95 -11.54 -10.14 -35.56
N THR A 96 -12.20 -9.01 -35.77
CA THR A 96 -11.61 -7.69 -35.53
C THR A 96 -11.78 -7.25 -34.09
N ALA A 97 -10.65 -6.98 -33.40
CA ALA A 97 -10.60 -6.37 -32.09
C ALA A 97 -10.22 -4.89 -32.20
N TYR A 98 -10.73 -4.05 -31.29
CA TYR A 98 -10.41 -2.62 -31.18
C TYR A 98 -9.52 -2.40 -29.97
N CYS A 99 -8.42 -1.67 -30.21
CA CYS A 99 -7.35 -1.50 -29.22
C CYS A 99 -6.95 -0.04 -29.07
N ASP A 100 -6.56 0.35 -27.87
CA ASP A 100 -5.82 1.58 -27.57
C ASP A 100 -4.87 1.37 -26.39
N ILE A 101 -3.92 2.30 -26.22
CA ILE A 101 -2.99 2.30 -25.10
C ILE A 101 -3.29 3.51 -24.24
N GLU A 102 -3.43 3.27 -22.97
CA GLU A 102 -3.66 4.27 -21.94
C GLU A 102 -2.41 4.43 -21.07
N ILE A 103 -2.02 5.69 -20.85
CA ILE A 103 -0.98 6.07 -19.89
C ILE A 103 -1.65 6.79 -18.74
N ARG A 104 -1.35 6.35 -17.51
CA ARG A 104 -1.92 6.93 -16.29
C ARG A 104 -0.88 7.13 -15.22
N THR A 105 -1.07 8.15 -14.40
CA THR A 105 -0.24 8.36 -13.20
C THR A 105 -0.45 7.25 -12.18
N SER A 106 0.51 7.06 -11.27
CA SER A 106 0.44 6.03 -10.23
C SER A 106 -0.77 6.17 -9.28
N ASP A 107 -1.27 7.39 -9.12
CA ASP A 107 -2.42 7.76 -8.28
C ASP A 107 -3.74 7.86 -9.07
N ASP A 108 -3.71 7.55 -10.38
CA ASP A 108 -4.83 7.68 -11.31
C ASP A 108 -5.42 9.11 -11.45
N SER A 109 -4.71 10.14 -11.00
CA SER A 109 -5.17 11.52 -11.10
C SER A 109 -5.18 12.07 -12.53
N GLN A 110 -4.35 11.48 -13.41
CA GLN A 110 -4.26 11.85 -14.81
C GLN A 110 -4.22 10.60 -15.70
N VAL A 111 -4.96 10.66 -16.77
CA VAL A 111 -5.06 9.59 -17.78
C VAL A 111 -5.04 10.21 -19.17
N ILE A 112 -4.25 9.65 -20.08
CA ILE A 112 -4.23 10.00 -21.49
C ILE A 112 -4.24 8.71 -22.33
N THR A 113 -5.06 8.69 -23.37
CA THR A 113 -5.23 7.52 -24.23
C THR A 113 -4.75 7.82 -25.65
N SER A 114 -4.08 6.85 -26.27
CA SER A 114 -3.59 6.94 -27.67
C SER A 114 -4.72 6.91 -28.69
N ALA A 115 -4.38 7.20 -29.95
CA ALA A 115 -5.25 6.85 -31.08
C ALA A 115 -5.50 5.33 -31.09
N SER A 116 -6.73 4.95 -31.46
CA SER A 116 -7.15 3.55 -31.58
C SER A 116 -6.51 2.87 -32.79
N PHE A 117 -6.20 1.58 -32.61
CA PHE A 117 -5.81 0.70 -33.72
C PHE A 117 -6.68 -0.57 -33.73
N THR A 118 -6.64 -1.31 -34.81
CA THR A 118 -7.40 -2.55 -34.98
C THR A 118 -6.45 -3.75 -35.00
N MET A 119 -6.93 -4.87 -34.48
CA MET A 119 -6.21 -6.16 -34.55
C MET A 119 -7.12 -7.19 -35.18
N GLU A 120 -6.69 -7.78 -36.32
CA GLU A 120 -7.37 -8.88 -36.98
C GLU A 120 -6.83 -10.21 -36.40
N ILE A 121 -7.70 -10.96 -35.77
CA ILE A 121 -7.39 -12.24 -35.15
C ILE A 121 -7.90 -13.34 -36.05
N GLU A 122 -6.98 -14.00 -36.78
CA GLU A 122 -7.30 -15.14 -37.62
C GLU A 122 -7.72 -16.37 -36.80
N PRO A 123 -8.74 -17.11 -37.21
CA PRO A 123 -9.15 -18.31 -36.49
C PRO A 123 -8.07 -19.40 -36.54
N SER A 124 -7.95 -20.15 -35.43
CA SER A 124 -7.12 -21.34 -35.37
C SER A 124 -7.80 -22.48 -36.13
N GLN A 125 -7.02 -23.23 -36.90
CA GLN A 125 -7.49 -24.48 -37.52
C GLN A 125 -7.51 -25.68 -36.55
N ARG A 126 -6.97 -25.50 -35.35
CA ARG A 126 -6.97 -26.53 -34.28
C ARG A 126 -8.24 -26.36 -33.44
N ASN A 127 -8.95 -27.47 -33.26
CA ASN A 127 -10.21 -27.51 -32.51
C ASN A 127 -10.08 -28.14 -31.11
N ASP A 128 -8.85 -28.49 -30.70
CA ASP A 128 -8.65 -29.44 -29.59
C ASP A 128 -8.76 -28.78 -28.20
N ASN A 129 -8.74 -27.46 -28.09
CA ASN A 129 -8.93 -26.78 -26.83
C ASN A 129 -9.26 -25.30 -27.11
N ALA A 130 -10.45 -25.04 -27.59
CA ALA A 130 -10.92 -23.66 -27.70
C ALA A 130 -10.85 -22.98 -26.33
N ILE A 131 -9.95 -22.04 -26.18
CA ILE A 131 -9.86 -21.22 -24.96
C ILE A 131 -11.18 -20.50 -24.82
N LEU A 132 -11.90 -20.78 -23.73
CA LEU A 132 -13.12 -20.05 -23.43
C LEU A 132 -12.80 -18.58 -23.25
N SER A 133 -13.32 -17.74 -24.14
CA SER A 133 -13.09 -16.31 -24.04
C SER A 133 -13.73 -15.73 -22.78
N ALA A 134 -12.94 -14.99 -22.02
CA ALA A 134 -13.34 -14.30 -20.80
C ALA A 134 -12.78 -12.87 -20.79
N ASN A 135 -13.22 -12.07 -19.84
CA ASN A 135 -12.55 -10.80 -19.55
C ASN A 135 -11.20 -11.06 -18.86
N GLU A 136 -10.25 -10.18 -19.08
CA GLU A 136 -8.93 -10.21 -18.44
C GLU A 136 -8.58 -8.80 -17.92
N PHE A 137 -8.33 -8.69 -16.63
CA PHE A 137 -8.13 -7.40 -15.96
C PHE A 137 -6.91 -7.42 -15.04
N THR A 138 -5.72 -7.72 -15.58
CA THR A 138 -4.48 -7.80 -14.78
C THR A 138 -4.15 -6.48 -14.10
N GLU A 139 -4.50 -5.34 -14.71
CA GLU A 139 -4.32 -4.02 -14.10
C GLU A 139 -5.18 -3.87 -12.84
N LEU A 140 -6.44 -4.30 -12.88
CA LEU A 140 -7.33 -4.25 -11.73
C LEU A 140 -6.84 -5.17 -10.60
N GLU A 141 -6.41 -6.38 -10.93
CA GLU A 141 -5.87 -7.35 -9.98
C GLU A 141 -4.64 -6.79 -9.26
N ASN A 142 -3.69 -6.19 -10.01
CA ASN A 142 -2.49 -5.56 -9.46
C ASN A 142 -2.83 -4.40 -8.51
N ARG A 143 -3.82 -3.58 -8.87
CA ARG A 143 -4.29 -2.47 -8.01
C ARG A 143 -4.92 -2.98 -6.72
N VAL A 144 -5.81 -3.96 -6.80
CA VAL A 144 -6.45 -4.58 -5.63
C VAL A 144 -5.38 -5.17 -4.70
N LYS A 145 -4.40 -5.90 -5.25
CA LYS A 145 -3.29 -6.45 -4.48
C LYS A 145 -2.48 -5.37 -3.76
N GLY A 146 -2.14 -4.28 -4.46
CA GLY A 146 -1.41 -3.15 -3.87
C GLY A 146 -2.18 -2.47 -2.73
N HIS A 147 -3.51 -2.33 -2.87
CA HIS A 147 -4.36 -1.80 -1.80
C HIS A 147 -4.43 -2.73 -0.58
N ILE A 148 -4.51 -4.04 -0.79
CA ILE A 148 -4.50 -5.03 0.30
C ILE A 148 -3.18 -4.93 1.07
N GLU A 149 -2.03 -4.92 0.40
CA GLU A 149 -0.70 -4.79 1.02
C GLU A 149 -0.56 -3.48 1.82
N SER A 150 -1.11 -2.37 1.31
CA SER A 150 -1.14 -1.08 2.02
C SER A 150 -2.00 -1.13 3.28
N ILE A 151 -3.18 -1.76 3.21
CA ILE A 151 -4.08 -1.94 4.36
C ILE A 151 -3.41 -2.80 5.43
N ASP A 152 -2.77 -3.90 5.06
CA ASP A 152 -2.07 -4.79 5.99
C ASP A 152 -0.93 -4.07 6.70
N SER A 153 -0.12 -3.29 5.96
CA SER A 153 0.94 -2.45 6.53
C SER A 153 0.39 -1.42 7.54
N THR A 154 -0.72 -0.76 7.20
CA THR A 154 -1.38 0.21 8.08
C THR A 154 -1.92 -0.46 9.35
N ASN A 155 -2.55 -1.62 9.22
CA ASN A 155 -3.05 -2.39 10.35
C ASN A 155 -1.94 -2.80 11.32
N GLU A 156 -0.79 -3.24 10.82
CA GLU A 156 0.35 -3.58 11.66
C GLU A 156 0.95 -2.35 12.38
N ALA A 157 0.98 -1.19 11.71
CA ALA A 157 1.40 0.06 12.34
C ALA A 157 0.44 0.49 13.46
N VAL A 158 -0.87 0.38 13.24
CA VAL A 158 -1.90 0.67 14.25
C VAL A 158 -1.78 -0.27 15.45
N LYS A 159 -1.60 -1.57 15.24
CA LYS A 159 -1.38 -2.54 16.34
C LYS A 159 -0.17 -2.19 17.19
N LYS A 160 0.97 -1.85 16.57
CA LYS A 160 2.18 -1.42 17.29
C LYS A 160 1.96 -0.15 18.10
N ALA A 161 1.29 0.85 17.53
CA ALA A 161 0.96 2.10 18.22
C ALA A 161 0.06 1.85 19.45
N GLU A 162 -0.95 0.99 19.31
CA GLU A 162 -1.85 0.64 20.40
C GLU A 162 -1.12 -0.13 21.53
N GLN A 163 -0.24 -1.06 21.20
CA GLN A 163 0.59 -1.74 22.19
C GLN A 163 1.49 -0.76 22.95
N ALA A 164 2.10 0.20 22.26
CA ALA A 164 2.90 1.25 22.89
C ALA A 164 2.06 2.11 23.83
N ARG A 165 0.84 2.50 23.40
CA ARG A 165 -0.11 3.27 24.23
C ARG A 165 -0.50 2.52 25.50
N VAL A 166 -0.84 1.24 25.39
CA VAL A 166 -1.19 0.40 26.55
C VAL A 166 -0.01 0.28 27.52
N THR A 167 1.21 0.10 26.99
CA THR A 167 2.42 0.02 27.82
C THR A 167 2.68 1.33 28.57
N ALA A 168 2.55 2.47 27.92
CA ALA A 168 2.70 3.78 28.52
C ALA A 168 1.64 4.04 29.60
N GLU A 169 0.39 3.68 29.35
CA GLU A 169 -0.70 3.82 30.32
C GLU A 169 -0.47 2.95 31.58
N ASN A 170 -0.04 1.71 31.39
CA ASN A 170 0.30 0.85 32.52
C ASN A 170 1.46 1.41 33.36
N ALA A 171 2.46 2.01 32.74
CA ALA A 171 3.55 2.68 33.43
C ALA A 171 3.04 3.91 34.21
N ARG A 172 2.14 4.70 33.63
CA ARG A 172 1.49 5.85 34.27
C ARG A 172 0.69 5.42 35.52
N VAL A 173 -0.10 4.36 35.40
CA VAL A 173 -0.89 3.83 36.53
C VAL A 173 0.03 3.38 37.66
N LYS A 174 1.12 2.66 37.39
CA LYS A 174 2.10 2.25 38.39
C LYS A 174 2.76 3.44 39.08
N ALA A 175 3.13 4.46 38.34
CA ALA A 175 3.73 5.69 38.89
C ALA A 175 2.75 6.42 39.82
N GLU A 176 1.47 6.51 39.44
CA GLU A 176 0.44 7.12 40.27
C GLU A 176 0.19 6.33 41.58
N GLN A 177 0.16 5.00 41.51
CA GLN A 177 0.08 4.16 42.73
C GLN A 177 1.27 4.37 43.66
N ALA A 178 2.48 4.45 43.10
CA ALA A 178 3.69 4.73 43.90
C ALA A 178 3.63 6.11 44.56
N ARG A 179 3.12 7.14 43.83
CA ARG A 179 2.93 8.47 44.38
C ARG A 179 1.90 8.49 45.52
N ALA A 180 0.79 7.81 45.35
CA ALA A 180 -0.23 7.70 46.41
C ALA A 180 0.32 7.01 47.66
N THR A 181 1.11 5.95 47.50
CA THR A 181 1.76 5.25 48.63
C THR A 181 2.75 6.17 49.33
N ALA A 182 3.58 6.90 48.58
CA ALA A 182 4.53 7.84 49.15
C ALA A 182 3.84 8.97 49.96
N GLU A 183 2.72 9.48 49.45
CA GLU A 183 1.94 10.50 50.15
C GLU A 183 1.30 9.97 51.43
N ASN A 184 0.77 8.76 51.44
CA ASN A 184 0.25 8.12 52.64
C ASN A 184 1.36 7.95 53.71
N ASN A 185 2.55 7.54 53.30
CA ASN A 185 3.69 7.42 54.21
C ASN A 185 4.11 8.79 54.75
N ARG A 186 4.10 9.82 53.94
CA ARG A 186 4.39 11.20 54.38
C ARG A 186 3.39 11.66 55.44
N GLN A 187 2.09 11.41 55.24
CA GLN A 187 1.04 11.76 56.20
C GLN A 187 1.20 11.01 57.50
N GLN A 188 1.51 9.73 57.47
CA GLN A 188 1.78 8.94 58.69
C GLN A 188 2.98 9.47 59.49
N ASN A 189 4.08 9.80 58.79
CA ASN A 189 5.26 10.37 59.41
C ASN A 189 4.97 11.73 60.04
N GLU A 190 4.18 12.57 59.38
CA GLU A 190 3.76 13.86 59.94
C GLU A 190 2.89 13.70 61.16
N ASN A 191 1.94 12.77 61.18
CA ASN A 191 1.12 12.46 62.35
C ASN A 191 1.98 11.99 63.52
N THR A 192 2.97 11.12 63.27
CA THR A 192 3.92 10.67 64.27
C THR A 192 4.74 11.85 64.84
N ARG A 193 5.22 12.73 63.98
CA ARG A 193 5.93 13.96 64.39
C ARG A 193 5.07 14.86 65.29
N ILE A 194 3.82 15.03 64.96
CA ILE A 194 2.87 15.84 65.77
C ILE A 194 2.68 15.21 67.12
N GLN A 195 2.50 13.88 67.22
CA GLN A 195 2.35 13.18 68.50
C GLN A 195 3.59 13.33 69.35
N GLN A 196 4.77 13.18 68.78
CA GLN A 196 6.04 13.34 69.48
C GLN A 196 6.22 14.77 70.01
N GLU A 197 5.86 15.75 69.23
CA GLU A 197 5.94 17.15 69.68
C GLU A 197 4.94 17.45 70.79
N GLN A 198 3.73 16.93 70.74
CA GLN A 198 2.75 17.04 71.82
C GLN A 198 3.28 16.40 73.13
N GLN A 199 3.88 15.21 73.03
CA GLN A 199 4.48 14.54 74.20
C GLN A 199 5.62 15.39 74.77
N ARG A 200 6.51 15.91 73.94
CA ARG A 200 7.62 16.78 74.36
C ARG A 200 7.12 18.03 75.07
N GLN A 201 6.04 18.64 74.62
CA GLN A 201 5.43 19.81 75.27
C GLN A 201 4.85 19.47 76.61
N GLN A 202 4.19 18.31 76.76
CA GLN A 202 3.67 17.83 78.05
C GLN A 202 4.80 17.55 79.01
N ASP A 203 5.86 16.84 78.61
CA ASP A 203 7.03 16.53 79.40
C ASP A 203 7.74 17.80 79.90
N THR A 204 7.86 18.81 79.00
CA THR A 204 8.45 20.11 79.34
C THR A 204 7.60 20.84 80.42
N SER A 205 6.28 20.83 80.21
CA SER A 205 5.35 21.49 81.16
C SER A 205 5.39 20.84 82.53
N GLN A 206 5.46 19.50 82.56
CA GLN A 206 5.60 18.75 83.81
C GLN A 206 6.95 19.02 84.51
N ALA A 207 8.03 19.09 83.73
CA ALA A 207 9.37 19.39 84.32
C ALA A 207 9.40 20.83 84.89
N VAL A 208 8.81 21.82 84.24
CA VAL A 208 8.68 23.17 84.72
C VAL A 208 7.88 23.20 86.05
N LYS A 209 6.75 22.49 86.09
CA LYS A 209 5.94 22.40 87.32
C LYS A 209 6.75 21.78 88.50
N ASN A 210 7.41 20.67 88.26
CA ASN A 210 8.23 20.00 89.28
C ASN A 210 9.36 20.92 89.79
N THR A 211 9.97 21.70 88.92
CA THR A 211 11.01 22.68 89.27
C THR A 211 10.46 23.81 90.17
N ASN A 212 9.28 24.30 89.84
CA ASN A 212 8.61 25.37 90.63
C ASN A 212 8.21 24.82 91.98
N ASP A 213 7.63 23.64 92.09
CA ASP A 213 7.23 22.99 93.35
C ASP A 213 8.46 22.77 94.22
N ALA A 214 9.59 22.28 93.73
CA ALA A 214 10.86 22.13 94.48
C ALA A 214 11.43 23.46 94.90
N THR A 215 11.28 24.53 94.12
CA THR A 215 11.74 25.88 94.51
C THR A 215 10.90 26.46 95.62
N ASP A 216 9.63 26.19 95.65
CA ASP A 216 8.72 26.69 96.68
C ASP A 216 8.94 25.89 98.01
N GLU A 217 9.23 24.61 97.92
CA GLU A 217 9.61 23.81 99.13
C GLU A 217 10.92 24.28 99.71
N SER A 218 11.90 24.68 98.92
CA SER A 218 13.20 25.18 99.45
C SER A 218 13.13 26.58 100.05
N LYS A 219 12.07 27.30 99.90
CA LYS A 219 11.82 28.64 100.47
C LYS A 219 11.03 28.63 101.80
N ARG A 220 10.54 27.46 102.16
CA ARG A 220 9.88 27.23 103.43
C ARG A 220 10.86 26.76 104.51
#